data_e364b453b72edbeea54d79bfbddb7724
#
_entry.id   e364b453b72edbeea54d79bfbddb7724
#
_cell.length_a   1.000
_cell.length_b   1.000
_cell.length_c   1.000
_cell.angle_alpha   90.00
_cell.angle_beta   90.00
_cell.angle_gamma   90.00
#
_symmetry.space_group_name_H-M   'P 1'
#
loop_
_entity.id
_entity.type
_entity.pdbx_description
1 polymer ?
#
loop_
_entity_poly.entity_id
_entity_poly.type
_entity_poly.pdbx_seq_one_letter_code
_entity_poly.pdbx_strand_id
1 'polypeptide(L)'
;MNRHAKSLAELLPLLVLLPLSGCAGRPDYALNPPASTEWVTVAVKLPPETEALPLDVLYRSETCRRKVYDPTTESHVSTERGLNPRQMDLSPADSNGVRKARIALDGGTKCSWTLSGIRVGIQLAKSSALVQGKDDIAANYVFDFDDEGYSNAFGKGKPREISGNLHLATDFFPVITHHLDGKISIKLFGGDIRYEQWNRYYRVSNVNKIHINPVVHLNKIVTITPPNPPPGDLNVTYPDGSTGKAPYIYPDYKKLLLMR
;
A
#
# COMPACT_ATOMS: atom_id res chain seq x y z
N MET A 1 -19.38 72.51 61.05
CA MET A 1 -18.20 71.71 61.01
C MET A 1 -18.38 70.70 59.89
N ASN A 2 -17.76 71.02 58.71
CA ASN A 2 -17.97 70.26 57.50
C ASN A 2 -16.93 69.13 57.43
N ARG A 3 -17.40 67.94 57.11
CA ARG A 3 -16.54 66.81 56.69
C ARG A 3 -16.90 66.40 55.27
N HIS A 4 -15.96 66.63 54.36
CA HIS A 4 -16.02 66.21 52.99
C HIS A 4 -15.74 64.72 52.91
N ALA A 5 -16.69 63.94 52.35
CA ALA A 5 -16.45 62.57 51.92
C ALA A 5 -15.88 62.58 50.50
N LYS A 6 -14.65 62.08 50.31
CA LYS A 6 -14.05 61.84 49.02
C LYS A 6 -14.51 60.49 48.47
N SER A 7 -15.18 60.54 47.35
CA SER A 7 -15.56 59.35 46.56
C SER A 7 -14.32 58.83 45.87
N LEU A 8 -13.88 57.60 46.18
CA LEU A 8 -12.94 56.83 45.38
C LEU A 8 -13.71 56.16 44.24
N ALA A 9 -13.49 56.63 43.04
CA ALA A 9 -13.93 55.89 41.84
C ALA A 9 -12.98 54.72 41.61
N GLU A 10 -13.48 53.51 41.80
CA GLU A 10 -12.76 52.27 41.43
C GLU A 10 -12.70 52.14 39.93
N LEU A 11 -11.50 52.25 39.37
CA LEU A 11 -11.19 51.88 38.00
C LEU A 11 -11.13 50.34 37.95
N LEU A 12 -12.17 49.72 37.43
CA LEU A 12 -12.19 48.28 37.07
C LEU A 12 -11.41 48.11 35.77
N PRO A 13 -10.31 47.34 35.72
CA PRO A 13 -9.67 47.06 34.46
C PRO A 13 -10.53 46.07 33.68
N LEU A 14 -11.04 46.50 32.54
CA LEU A 14 -11.74 45.66 31.56
C LEU A 14 -10.77 44.65 30.99
N LEU A 15 -10.74 43.45 31.55
CA LEU A 15 -9.95 42.33 31.08
C LEU A 15 -10.57 41.84 29.78
N VAL A 16 -10.07 42.30 28.65
CA VAL A 16 -10.43 41.81 27.30
C VAL A 16 -9.91 40.40 27.17
N LEU A 17 -10.80 39.41 27.41
CA LEU A 17 -10.59 38.00 27.05
C LEU A 17 -10.59 37.87 25.54
N LEU A 18 -9.41 38.00 24.93
CA LEU A 18 -9.19 37.57 23.54
C LEU A 18 -9.43 36.05 23.47
N PRO A 19 -10.37 35.60 22.65
CA PRO A 19 -10.51 34.16 22.43
C PRO A 19 -9.24 33.68 21.72
N LEU A 20 -8.41 32.91 22.41
CA LEU A 20 -7.36 32.09 21.82
C LEU A 20 -8.00 31.04 20.95
N SER A 21 -8.48 31.41 19.77
CA SER A 21 -8.92 30.49 18.73
C SER A 21 -7.69 29.82 18.07
N GLY A 22 -6.87 29.18 18.87
CA GLY A 22 -5.80 28.31 18.45
C GLY A 22 -6.29 26.88 18.17
N CYS A 23 -7.41 26.72 17.49
CA CYS A 23 -7.74 25.45 16.85
C CYS A 23 -6.97 25.40 15.53
N ALA A 24 -5.73 24.94 15.56
CA ALA A 24 -5.15 24.29 14.40
C ALA A 24 -6.08 23.11 14.08
N GLY A 25 -7.09 23.36 13.24
CA GLY A 25 -8.13 22.38 12.93
C GLY A 25 -7.49 21.09 12.45
N ARG A 26 -7.81 19.98 13.10
CA ARG A 26 -7.38 18.68 12.60
C ARG A 26 -7.76 18.55 11.12
N PRO A 27 -6.90 17.94 10.29
CA PRO A 27 -7.27 17.68 8.90
C PRO A 27 -8.61 16.94 8.85
N ASP A 28 -9.47 17.35 7.93
CA ASP A 28 -10.70 16.62 7.67
C ASP A 28 -10.37 15.41 6.79
N TYR A 29 -10.30 14.26 7.41
CA TYR A 29 -10.01 12.99 6.72
C TYR A 29 -11.23 12.38 6.02
N ALA A 30 -12.44 12.91 6.19
CA ALA A 30 -13.60 12.44 5.45
C ALA A 30 -13.36 12.62 3.93
N LEU A 31 -13.88 11.70 3.14
CA LEU A 31 -13.95 11.85 1.69
C LEU A 31 -15.37 12.28 1.32
N ASN A 32 -15.48 13.28 0.47
CA ASN A 32 -16.73 13.74 -0.11
C ASN A 32 -16.48 14.10 -1.57
N PRO A 33 -16.33 13.09 -2.45
CA PRO A 33 -16.02 13.28 -3.84
C PRO A 33 -17.06 14.19 -4.53
N PRO A 34 -16.64 15.22 -5.27
CA PRO A 34 -17.58 16.06 -6.01
C PRO A 34 -18.27 15.25 -7.13
N ALA A 35 -19.46 15.69 -7.55
CA ALA A 35 -20.20 15.01 -8.62
C ALA A 35 -19.45 14.91 -9.94
N SER A 36 -18.50 15.82 -10.17
CA SER A 36 -17.64 15.87 -11.36
C SER A 36 -16.41 14.98 -11.27
N THR A 37 -16.19 14.27 -10.12
CA THR A 37 -14.98 13.43 -9.96
C THR A 37 -14.96 12.30 -10.98
N GLU A 38 -13.77 12.01 -11.47
CA GLU A 38 -13.49 10.79 -12.20
C GLU A 38 -13.24 9.63 -11.23
N TRP A 39 -13.44 8.40 -11.71
CA TRP A 39 -13.35 7.19 -10.90
C TRP A 39 -12.44 6.16 -11.54
N VAL A 40 -11.65 5.51 -10.70
CA VAL A 40 -10.92 4.30 -11.06
C VAL A 40 -11.68 3.09 -10.51
N THR A 41 -11.95 2.11 -11.39
CA THR A 41 -12.51 0.82 -11.01
C THR A 41 -11.41 -0.22 -10.96
N VAL A 42 -11.15 -0.78 -9.77
CA VAL A 42 -10.31 -1.97 -9.61
C VAL A 42 -11.22 -3.19 -9.66
N ALA A 43 -10.94 -4.10 -10.59
CA ALA A 43 -11.67 -5.36 -10.77
C ALA A 43 -10.69 -6.52 -10.62
N VAL A 44 -11.00 -7.47 -9.72
CA VAL A 44 -10.13 -8.60 -9.40
C VAL A 44 -10.91 -9.90 -9.61
N LYS A 45 -10.38 -10.79 -10.45
CA LYS A 45 -10.86 -12.16 -10.61
C LYS A 45 -9.78 -13.10 -10.09
N LEU A 46 -10.07 -13.81 -9.02
CA LEU A 46 -9.09 -14.67 -8.35
C LEU A 46 -9.32 -16.15 -8.73
N PRO A 47 -8.22 -16.91 -8.91
CA PRO A 47 -8.31 -18.37 -9.01
C PRO A 47 -8.68 -18.99 -7.65
N PRO A 48 -9.10 -20.28 -7.64
CA PRO A 48 -9.34 -21.00 -6.40
C PRO A 48 -8.16 -20.93 -5.42
N GLU A 49 -8.44 -21.14 -4.14
CA GLU A 49 -7.46 -21.13 -3.04
C GLU A 49 -6.67 -19.81 -2.87
N THR A 50 -7.17 -18.72 -3.45
CA THR A 50 -6.59 -17.38 -3.25
C THR A 50 -7.64 -16.40 -2.75
N GLU A 51 -7.16 -15.35 -2.06
CA GLU A 51 -8.00 -14.26 -1.58
C GLU A 51 -7.33 -12.91 -1.82
N ALA A 52 -8.15 -11.87 -2.00
CA ALA A 52 -7.69 -10.48 -2.01
C ALA A 52 -7.88 -9.89 -0.62
N LEU A 53 -6.88 -9.16 -0.17
CA LEU A 53 -6.98 -8.30 1.00
C LEU A 53 -7.81 -7.05 0.68
N PRO A 54 -8.35 -6.35 1.68
CA PRO A 54 -8.87 -5.01 1.48
C PRO A 54 -7.84 -4.14 0.75
N LEU A 55 -8.32 -3.30 -0.17
CA LEU A 55 -7.44 -2.39 -0.90
C LEU A 55 -6.88 -1.34 0.07
N ASP A 56 -5.59 -1.08 0.02
CA ASP A 56 -5.04 0.12 0.63
C ASP A 56 -5.09 1.24 -0.42
N VAL A 57 -5.77 2.32 -0.07
CA VAL A 57 -5.94 3.50 -0.92
C VAL A 57 -5.33 4.70 -0.22
N LEU A 58 -4.43 5.39 -0.91
CA LEU A 58 -3.74 6.54 -0.38
C LEU A 58 -4.21 7.81 -1.09
N TYR A 59 -4.72 8.76 -0.30
CA TYR A 59 -4.95 10.12 -0.74
C TYR A 59 -3.89 11.06 -0.17
N ARG A 60 -3.56 12.10 -0.92
CA ARG A 60 -2.66 13.18 -0.48
C ARG A 60 -3.31 14.54 -0.67
N SER A 61 -2.80 15.54 0.06
CA SER A 61 -3.33 16.90 0.05
C SER A 61 -2.21 17.92 0.10
N GLU A 62 -2.23 18.86 -0.84
CA GLU A 62 -1.38 20.05 -0.79
C GLU A 62 -1.91 21.09 0.20
N THR A 63 -3.23 21.12 0.42
CA THR A 63 -3.90 22.08 1.30
C THR A 63 -3.72 21.71 2.77
N CYS A 64 -3.92 20.45 3.12
CA CYS A 64 -3.81 19.94 4.49
C CYS A 64 -2.44 19.26 4.68
N ARG A 65 -1.38 20.06 4.67
CA ARG A 65 0.00 19.59 4.85
C ARG A 65 0.27 19.12 6.27
N ARG A 66 1.24 18.23 6.44
CA ARG A 66 1.67 17.69 7.74
C ARG A 66 3.14 18.06 8.01
N LYS A 67 3.45 18.25 9.28
CA LYS A 67 4.82 18.33 9.73
C LYS A 67 5.36 16.92 9.96
N VAL A 68 6.58 16.68 9.52
CA VAL A 68 7.31 15.42 9.75
C VAL A 68 8.66 15.71 10.35
N TYR A 69 9.17 14.79 11.13
CA TYR A 69 10.52 14.88 11.66
C TYR A 69 11.52 14.53 10.56
N ASP A 70 12.48 15.44 10.35
CA ASP A 70 13.56 15.26 9.40
C ASP A 70 14.89 15.22 10.17
N PRO A 71 15.53 14.05 10.30
CA PRO A 71 16.78 13.92 11.05
C PRO A 71 17.99 14.54 10.34
N THR A 72 17.84 14.96 9.07
CA THR A 72 18.94 15.51 8.27
C THR A 72 19.07 17.02 8.38
N THR A 73 18.09 17.71 8.99
CA THR A 73 18.08 19.15 9.18
C THR A 73 18.27 19.54 10.64
N GLU A 74 18.85 20.71 10.91
CA GLU A 74 18.99 21.22 12.28
C GLU A 74 17.65 21.45 12.98
N SER A 75 16.64 21.88 12.24
CA SER A 75 15.27 22.07 12.75
C SER A 75 14.54 20.76 12.98
N HIS A 76 15.00 19.69 12.36
CA HIS A 76 14.39 18.35 12.38
C HIS A 76 12.90 18.34 12.05
N VAL A 77 12.40 19.35 11.36
CA VAL A 77 10.99 19.48 10.96
C VAL A 77 10.91 19.94 9.51
N SER A 78 10.32 19.10 8.69
CA SER A 78 9.91 19.43 7.32
C SER A 78 8.40 19.44 7.19
N THR A 79 7.90 19.93 6.05
CA THR A 79 6.47 19.95 5.75
C THR A 79 6.22 19.16 4.47
N GLU A 80 5.41 18.13 4.57
CA GLU A 80 5.00 17.27 3.47
C GLU A 80 3.52 17.42 3.14
N ARG A 81 3.12 16.92 1.98
CA ARG A 81 1.70 16.77 1.62
C ARG A 81 0.96 15.96 2.69
N GLY A 82 -0.27 16.37 2.98
CA GLY A 82 -1.14 15.62 3.86
C GLY A 82 -1.29 14.16 3.41
N LEU A 83 -1.51 13.28 4.36
CA LEU A 83 -1.60 11.84 4.15
C LEU A 83 -2.93 11.33 4.69
N ASN A 84 -3.72 10.64 3.86
CA ASN A 84 -5.01 10.06 4.23
C ASN A 84 -5.11 8.62 3.71
N PRO A 85 -4.54 7.64 4.44
CA PRO A 85 -4.64 6.23 4.09
C PRO A 85 -6.04 5.71 4.39
N ARG A 86 -6.58 4.88 3.49
CA ARG A 86 -7.87 4.21 3.60
C ARG A 86 -7.74 2.73 3.31
N GLN A 87 -8.59 1.95 3.94
CA GLN A 87 -8.86 0.58 3.51
C GLN A 87 -10.25 0.54 2.88
N MET A 88 -10.37 -0.19 1.77
CA MET A 88 -11.63 -0.37 1.04
C MET A 88 -11.81 -1.83 0.66
N ASP A 89 -12.96 -2.38 1.02
CA ASP A 89 -13.30 -3.74 0.63
C ASP A 89 -13.69 -3.81 -0.85
N LEU A 90 -13.32 -4.92 -1.49
CA LEU A 90 -13.89 -5.30 -2.77
C LEU A 90 -15.33 -5.78 -2.57
N SER A 91 -16.22 -5.51 -3.52
CA SER A 91 -17.56 -6.08 -3.52
C SER A 91 -17.54 -7.61 -3.43
N PRO A 92 -18.62 -8.25 -3.00
CA PRO A 92 -18.82 -9.68 -3.27
C PRO A 92 -18.59 -10.01 -4.75
N ALA A 93 -18.16 -11.26 -5.03
CA ALA A 93 -17.95 -11.70 -6.40
C ALA A 93 -19.27 -11.68 -7.20
N ASP A 94 -19.22 -11.14 -8.41
CA ASP A 94 -20.35 -11.24 -9.34
C ASP A 94 -20.46 -12.65 -9.95
N SER A 95 -21.44 -12.87 -10.83
CA SER A 95 -21.68 -14.16 -11.52
C SER A 95 -20.48 -14.69 -12.31
N ASN A 96 -19.52 -13.82 -12.66
CA ASN A 96 -18.29 -14.18 -13.35
C ASN A 96 -17.09 -14.33 -12.40
N GLY A 97 -17.32 -14.27 -11.09
CA GLY A 97 -16.29 -14.36 -10.06
C GLY A 97 -15.47 -13.06 -9.89
N VAL A 98 -15.92 -11.95 -10.45
CA VAL A 98 -15.20 -10.66 -10.40
C VAL A 98 -15.67 -9.85 -9.20
N ARG A 99 -14.71 -9.40 -8.38
CA ARG A 99 -14.90 -8.47 -7.28
C ARG A 99 -14.44 -7.07 -7.72
N LYS A 100 -15.12 -6.03 -7.26
CA LYS A 100 -14.85 -4.65 -7.72
C LYS A 100 -14.84 -3.65 -6.57
N ALA A 101 -14.04 -2.61 -6.72
CA ALA A 101 -14.13 -1.38 -5.94
C ALA A 101 -14.04 -0.17 -6.87
N ARG A 102 -14.75 0.91 -6.53
CA ARG A 102 -14.66 2.21 -7.23
C ARG A 102 -14.00 3.21 -6.32
N ILE A 103 -12.96 3.86 -6.81
CA ILE A 103 -12.12 4.80 -6.06
C ILE A 103 -12.16 6.14 -6.79
N ALA A 104 -12.55 7.22 -6.08
CA ALA A 104 -12.59 8.57 -6.63
C ALA A 104 -11.17 9.10 -6.84
N LEU A 105 -10.90 9.77 -7.97
CA LEU A 105 -9.64 10.48 -8.17
C LEU A 105 -9.56 11.73 -7.30
N ASP A 106 -10.67 12.45 -7.17
CA ASP A 106 -10.82 13.59 -6.27
C ASP A 106 -11.66 13.16 -5.05
N GLY A 107 -11.03 13.12 -3.89
CA GLY A 107 -11.66 12.80 -2.62
C GLY A 107 -12.39 13.99 -1.99
N GLY A 108 -12.27 15.19 -2.56
CA GLY A 108 -12.98 16.40 -2.14
C GLY A 108 -12.59 16.93 -0.77
N THR A 109 -13.56 17.54 -0.11
CA THR A 109 -13.49 18.25 1.17
C THR A 109 -12.60 19.50 1.15
N LYS A 110 -12.51 20.22 2.29
CA LYS A 110 -11.62 21.39 2.43
C LYS A 110 -10.14 21.06 2.25
N CYS A 111 -9.76 19.79 2.38
CA CYS A 111 -8.38 19.34 2.19
C CYS A 111 -8.05 19.05 0.73
N SER A 112 -9.02 19.00 -0.19
CA SER A 112 -8.82 18.69 -1.61
C SER A 112 -7.97 17.41 -1.77
N TRP A 113 -8.45 16.31 -1.19
CA TRP A 113 -7.78 15.02 -1.23
C TRP A 113 -7.71 14.49 -2.66
N THR A 114 -6.54 14.18 -3.16
CA THR A 114 -6.33 13.56 -4.47
C THR A 114 -5.78 12.16 -4.32
N LEU A 115 -6.25 11.24 -5.16
CA LEU A 115 -5.77 9.87 -5.18
C LEU A 115 -4.28 9.86 -5.58
N SER A 116 -3.46 9.27 -4.73
CA SER A 116 -2.01 9.15 -4.91
C SER A 116 -1.57 7.71 -5.13
N GLY A 117 -2.24 6.74 -4.53
CA GLY A 117 -1.86 5.34 -4.71
C GLY A 117 -2.97 4.35 -4.37
N ILE A 118 -2.92 3.19 -5.03
CA ILE A 118 -3.73 2.00 -4.72
C ILE A 118 -2.81 0.80 -4.58
N ARG A 119 -2.99 -0.01 -3.53
CA ARG A 119 -2.32 -1.29 -3.38
C ARG A 119 -3.36 -2.40 -3.28
N VAL A 120 -3.15 -3.47 -4.05
CA VAL A 120 -3.99 -4.66 -4.10
C VAL A 120 -3.16 -5.85 -3.64
N GLY A 121 -3.43 -6.35 -2.44
CA GLY A 121 -2.78 -7.54 -1.90
C GLY A 121 -3.52 -8.80 -2.33
N ILE A 122 -2.77 -9.82 -2.78
CA ILE A 122 -3.28 -11.16 -3.09
C ILE A 122 -2.44 -12.17 -2.32
N GLN A 123 -3.10 -13.10 -1.68
CA GLN A 123 -2.46 -14.17 -0.93
C GLN A 123 -3.19 -15.50 -1.13
N LEU A 124 -2.65 -16.58 -0.59
CA LEU A 124 -3.36 -17.83 -0.52
C LEU A 124 -4.52 -17.70 0.49
N ALA A 125 -5.62 -18.38 0.21
CA ALA A 125 -6.73 -18.42 1.15
C ALA A 125 -6.32 -19.17 2.44
N LYS A 126 -6.81 -18.73 3.58
CA LYS A 126 -6.53 -19.38 4.88
C LYS A 126 -6.94 -20.85 4.92
N SER A 127 -7.88 -21.27 4.05
CA SER A 127 -8.31 -22.66 3.89
C SER A 127 -7.35 -23.49 3.06
N SER A 128 -6.38 -22.90 2.36
CA SER A 128 -5.41 -23.65 1.57
C SER A 128 -4.47 -24.47 2.46
N ALA A 129 -4.24 -25.72 2.10
CA ALA A 129 -3.29 -26.57 2.81
C ALA A 129 -1.85 -26.02 2.77
N LEU A 130 -1.53 -25.20 1.78
CA LEU A 130 -0.20 -24.61 1.61
C LEU A 130 0.18 -23.62 2.70
N VAL A 131 -0.81 -22.94 3.33
CA VAL A 131 -0.52 -21.94 4.38
C VAL A 131 -0.45 -22.53 5.78
N GLN A 132 -0.81 -23.80 5.96
CA GLN A 132 -0.82 -24.40 7.30
C GLN A 132 0.56 -24.39 7.93
N GLY A 133 0.67 -23.81 9.15
CA GLY A 133 1.91 -23.68 9.90
C GLY A 133 2.95 -22.73 9.31
N LYS A 134 2.55 -21.80 8.41
CA LYS A 134 3.43 -20.83 7.76
C LYS A 134 2.88 -19.42 7.88
N ASP A 135 3.78 -18.45 7.91
CA ASP A 135 3.43 -17.03 7.80
C ASP A 135 3.10 -16.71 6.33
N ASP A 136 1.84 -16.44 6.03
CA ASP A 136 1.41 -16.08 4.67
C ASP A 136 1.68 -14.59 4.41
N ILE A 137 2.40 -14.31 3.32
CA ILE A 137 2.81 -12.97 2.93
C ILE A 137 2.15 -12.59 1.60
N ALA A 138 1.33 -11.55 1.62
CA ALA A 138 0.64 -11.10 0.42
C ALA A 138 1.62 -10.61 -0.68
N ALA A 139 1.34 -11.00 -1.91
CA ALA A 139 1.91 -10.37 -3.09
C ALA A 139 1.08 -9.16 -3.48
N ASN A 140 1.73 -8.04 -3.80
CA ASN A 140 1.04 -6.79 -4.06
C ASN A 140 1.17 -6.33 -5.50
N TYR A 141 0.08 -5.74 -6.01
CA TYR A 141 0.10 -4.80 -7.11
C TYR A 141 0.02 -3.39 -6.52
N VAL A 142 0.90 -2.51 -6.96
CA VAL A 142 0.96 -1.12 -6.50
C VAL A 142 0.78 -0.20 -7.69
N PHE A 143 -0.15 0.72 -7.60
CA PHE A 143 -0.47 1.69 -8.63
C PHE A 143 -0.33 3.09 -8.05
N ASP A 144 0.67 3.82 -8.51
CA ASP A 144 0.88 5.22 -8.13
C ASP A 144 0.34 6.15 -9.20
N PHE A 145 -0.42 7.13 -8.77
CA PHE A 145 -1.05 8.17 -9.60
C PHE A 145 -0.24 9.46 -9.62
N ASP A 146 0.72 9.59 -8.72
CA ASP A 146 1.65 10.71 -8.63
C ASP A 146 3.04 10.26 -8.13
N ASP A 147 3.96 11.21 -7.93
CA ASP A 147 5.34 10.94 -7.52
C ASP A 147 5.48 10.52 -6.06
N GLU A 148 4.44 10.71 -5.26
CA GLU A 148 4.42 10.42 -3.83
C GLU A 148 3.39 9.33 -3.46
N GLY A 149 3.09 8.41 -4.37
CA GLY A 149 2.21 7.27 -4.11
C GLY A 149 2.70 6.37 -2.98
N TYR A 150 2.51 5.09 -3.06
CA TYR A 150 3.09 4.16 -2.11
C TYR A 150 4.60 4.05 -2.35
N SER A 151 5.39 4.85 -1.63
CA SER A 151 6.84 4.64 -1.63
C SER A 151 7.12 3.23 -1.11
N ASN A 152 7.83 2.44 -1.89
CA ASN A 152 8.39 1.20 -1.40
C ASN A 152 9.52 1.57 -0.43
N ALA A 153 9.28 1.42 0.87
CA ALA A 153 10.24 1.72 1.94
C ALA A 153 11.60 1.02 1.75
N PHE A 154 11.65 -0.02 0.93
CA PHE A 154 12.88 -0.75 0.61
C PHE A 154 13.50 -0.33 -0.73
N GLY A 155 13.02 0.75 -1.36
CA GLY A 155 13.60 1.33 -2.58
C GLY A 155 13.74 0.35 -3.73
N LYS A 156 12.77 -0.52 -3.93
CA LYS A 156 12.89 -1.65 -4.81
C LYS A 156 12.23 -1.42 -6.17
N GLY A 157 13.04 -1.58 -7.19
CA GLY A 157 12.59 -1.61 -8.55
C GLY A 157 12.13 -0.25 -9.09
N LYS A 158 12.19 -0.14 -10.41
CA LYS A 158 11.66 1.00 -11.14
C LYS A 158 10.20 0.71 -11.50
N PRO A 159 9.24 1.62 -11.24
CA PRO A 159 7.86 1.44 -11.63
C PRO A 159 7.77 1.34 -13.17
N ARG A 160 6.81 0.56 -13.65
CA ARG A 160 6.42 0.56 -15.06
C ARG A 160 5.46 1.70 -15.31
N GLU A 161 5.82 2.59 -16.22
CA GLU A 161 4.94 3.67 -16.63
C GLU A 161 3.93 3.14 -17.64
N ILE A 162 2.64 3.30 -17.32
CA ILE A 162 1.53 2.84 -18.17
C ILE A 162 0.47 3.93 -18.25
N SER A 163 0.00 4.21 -19.46
CA SER A 163 -1.13 5.09 -19.71
C SER A 163 -2.33 4.29 -20.23
N GLY A 164 -3.52 4.61 -19.72
CA GLY A 164 -4.77 3.95 -20.06
C GLY A 164 -5.09 2.74 -19.19
N ASN A 165 -6.14 2.00 -19.58
CA ASN A 165 -6.65 0.87 -18.78
C ASN A 165 -5.69 -0.31 -18.74
N LEU A 166 -5.61 -0.97 -17.57
CA LEU A 166 -4.73 -2.09 -17.35
C LEU A 166 -5.50 -3.41 -17.35
N HIS A 167 -4.88 -4.43 -17.99
CA HIS A 167 -5.29 -5.82 -17.89
C HIS A 167 -4.06 -6.65 -17.49
N LEU A 168 -4.06 -7.12 -16.24
CA LEU A 168 -2.91 -7.79 -15.63
C LEU A 168 -3.20 -9.27 -15.44
N ALA A 169 -2.49 -10.10 -16.19
CA ALA A 169 -2.49 -11.55 -16.07
C ALA A 169 -1.10 -12.01 -15.62
N THR A 170 -0.90 -12.14 -14.31
CA THR A 170 0.38 -12.50 -13.72
C THR A 170 0.41 -13.98 -13.40
N ASP A 171 1.46 -14.68 -13.84
CA ASP A 171 1.74 -16.02 -13.38
C ASP A 171 2.39 -15.97 -11.99
N PHE A 172 1.73 -16.55 -10.99
CA PHE A 172 2.26 -16.66 -9.63
C PHE A 172 2.63 -18.10 -9.30
N PHE A 173 3.74 -18.22 -8.58
CA PHE A 173 4.27 -19.48 -8.08
C PHE A 173 4.40 -19.39 -6.55
N PRO A 174 3.88 -20.37 -5.78
CA PRO A 174 4.10 -20.40 -4.34
C PRO A 174 5.59 -20.57 -4.01
N VAL A 175 6.11 -19.71 -3.15
CA VAL A 175 7.48 -19.80 -2.64
C VAL A 175 7.43 -19.99 -1.15
N ILE A 176 7.92 -21.13 -0.68
CA ILE A 176 8.10 -21.45 0.74
C ILE A 176 9.53 -21.10 1.11
N THR A 177 9.68 -20.24 2.13
CA THR A 177 11.00 -19.83 2.63
C THR A 177 11.17 -20.28 4.07
N HIS A 178 12.23 -21.07 4.32
CA HIS A 178 12.68 -21.39 5.66
C HIS A 178 13.65 -20.30 6.12
N HIS A 179 13.43 -19.76 7.29
CA HIS A 179 14.25 -18.69 7.85
C HIS A 179 15.25 -19.26 8.88
N LEU A 180 16.33 -18.53 9.12
CA LEU A 180 17.37 -18.93 10.11
C LEU A 180 16.85 -19.04 11.55
N ASP A 181 15.78 -18.30 11.88
CA ASP A 181 15.10 -18.34 13.17
C ASP A 181 14.11 -19.52 13.31
N GLY A 182 14.05 -20.40 12.32
CA GLY A 182 13.16 -21.57 12.29
C GLY A 182 11.74 -21.28 11.79
N LYS A 183 11.38 -20.03 11.52
CA LYS A 183 10.10 -19.69 10.92
C LYS A 183 10.01 -20.15 9.47
N ILE A 184 8.81 -20.36 9.02
CA ILE A 184 8.53 -20.69 7.61
C ILE A 184 7.50 -19.69 7.11
N SER A 185 7.80 -19.05 5.99
CA SER A 185 6.84 -18.19 5.31
C SER A 185 6.47 -18.76 3.95
N ILE A 186 5.29 -18.37 3.46
CA ILE A 186 4.84 -18.65 2.10
C ILE A 186 4.40 -17.36 1.43
N LYS A 187 4.67 -17.25 0.13
CA LYS A 187 4.30 -16.09 -0.66
C LYS A 187 4.03 -16.50 -2.11
N LEU A 188 3.08 -15.83 -2.75
CA LEU A 188 2.89 -15.91 -4.19
C LEU A 188 3.94 -15.03 -4.89
N PHE A 189 4.83 -15.64 -5.67
CA PHE A 189 5.87 -14.93 -6.40
C PHE A 189 5.52 -14.83 -7.88
N GLY A 190 5.35 -13.61 -8.37
CA GLY A 190 5.02 -13.32 -9.76
C GLY A 190 5.75 -12.07 -10.27
N GLY A 191 6.78 -11.64 -9.55
CA GLY A 191 7.52 -10.43 -9.86
C GLY A 191 8.57 -10.59 -10.95
N ASP A 192 8.84 -9.52 -11.67
CA ASP A 192 10.05 -9.34 -12.45
C ASP A 192 11.07 -8.63 -11.55
N ILE A 193 12.13 -9.36 -11.17
CA ILE A 193 13.14 -8.87 -10.20
C ILE A 193 13.81 -7.56 -10.60
N ARG A 194 13.77 -7.16 -11.86
CA ARG A 194 14.31 -5.87 -12.30
C ARG A 194 13.44 -4.69 -11.90
N TYR A 195 12.12 -4.92 -11.79
CA TYR A 195 11.14 -3.86 -11.58
C TYR A 195 10.48 -3.93 -10.21
N GLU A 196 10.10 -5.09 -9.79
CA GLU A 196 9.13 -5.22 -8.69
C GLU A 196 9.46 -6.31 -7.69
N GLN A 197 10.47 -7.13 -7.93
CA GLN A 197 10.84 -8.20 -7.01
C GLN A 197 9.61 -9.00 -6.51
N TRP A 198 9.12 -8.68 -5.29
CA TRP A 198 7.93 -9.29 -4.72
C TRP A 198 6.62 -8.61 -5.10
N ASN A 199 6.64 -7.33 -5.47
CA ASN A 199 5.47 -6.52 -5.78
C ASN A 199 5.50 -6.08 -7.24
N ARG A 200 4.32 -5.94 -7.85
CA ARG A 200 4.14 -5.36 -9.17
C ARG A 200 3.83 -3.88 -9.03
N TYR A 201 4.74 -3.04 -9.50
CA TYR A 201 4.75 -1.61 -9.27
C TYR A 201 4.55 -0.83 -10.57
N TYR A 202 3.53 0.01 -10.61
CA TYR A 202 3.12 0.75 -11.79
C TYR A 202 2.95 2.24 -11.46
N ARG A 203 3.50 3.11 -12.33
CA ARG A 203 3.12 4.51 -12.40
C ARG A 203 2.04 4.63 -13.48
N VAL A 204 0.85 5.10 -13.11
CA VAL A 204 -0.31 5.08 -14.00
C VAL A 204 -0.82 6.47 -14.32
N SER A 205 -1.27 6.67 -15.57
CA SER A 205 -1.92 7.89 -16.04
C SER A 205 -3.11 7.56 -16.94
N ASN A 206 -4.11 8.44 -16.98
CA ASN A 206 -5.31 8.27 -17.83
C ASN A 206 -6.00 6.91 -17.65
N VAL A 207 -5.99 6.37 -16.43
CA VAL A 207 -6.57 5.06 -16.10
C VAL A 207 -7.92 5.24 -15.42
N ASN A 208 -8.94 4.54 -15.89
CA ASN A 208 -10.24 4.44 -15.25
C ASN A 208 -10.62 2.99 -14.90
N LYS A 209 -9.84 2.02 -15.37
CA LYS A 209 -10.06 0.60 -15.06
C LYS A 209 -8.74 -0.17 -14.92
N ILE A 210 -8.61 -0.87 -13.80
CA ILE A 210 -7.53 -1.81 -13.53
C ILE A 210 -8.18 -3.19 -13.35
N HIS A 211 -7.87 -4.11 -14.26
CA HIS A 211 -8.36 -5.48 -14.20
C HIS A 211 -7.22 -6.43 -13.90
N ILE A 212 -7.33 -7.16 -12.77
CA ILE A 212 -6.34 -8.10 -12.27
C ILE A 212 -6.95 -9.50 -12.35
N ASN A 213 -6.32 -10.38 -13.13
CA ASN A 213 -6.74 -11.77 -13.35
C ASN A 213 -5.50 -12.68 -13.32
N PRO A 214 -4.92 -12.95 -12.14
CA PRO A 214 -3.71 -13.75 -12.03
C PRO A 214 -3.97 -15.23 -12.33
N VAL A 215 -2.91 -15.90 -12.76
CA VAL A 215 -2.84 -17.37 -12.83
C VAL A 215 -1.95 -17.83 -11.69
N VAL A 216 -2.42 -18.78 -10.87
CA VAL A 216 -1.62 -19.31 -9.74
C VAL A 216 -1.33 -20.78 -9.96
N HIS A 217 -0.04 -21.10 -10.03
CA HIS A 217 0.44 -22.47 -10.28
C HIS A 217 0.66 -23.20 -8.95
N LEU A 218 -0.42 -23.56 -8.26
CA LEU A 218 -0.38 -24.13 -6.89
C LEU A 218 0.45 -25.41 -6.77
N ASN A 219 0.60 -26.17 -7.85
CA ASN A 219 1.41 -27.39 -7.90
C ASN A 219 2.88 -27.14 -8.27
N LYS A 220 3.28 -25.89 -8.53
CA LYS A 220 4.66 -25.50 -8.88
C LYS A 220 5.32 -24.75 -7.73
N ILE A 221 5.57 -25.47 -6.63
CA ILE A 221 6.09 -24.89 -5.39
C ILE A 221 7.62 -24.77 -5.48
N VAL A 222 8.13 -23.61 -5.10
CA VAL A 222 9.56 -23.36 -4.90
C VAL A 222 9.86 -23.39 -3.41
N THR A 223 10.96 -24.04 -3.02
CA THR A 223 11.45 -24.00 -1.65
C THR A 223 12.79 -23.27 -1.58
N ILE A 224 12.89 -22.33 -0.66
CA ILE A 224 14.12 -21.59 -0.38
C ILE A 224 14.56 -21.91 1.05
N THR A 225 15.83 -22.29 1.20
CA THR A 225 16.42 -22.60 2.50
C THR A 225 17.72 -21.83 2.70
N PRO A 226 18.08 -21.47 3.95
CA PRO A 226 19.36 -20.84 4.23
C PRO A 226 20.53 -21.75 3.85
N PRO A 227 21.72 -21.18 3.64
CA PRO A 227 22.92 -21.99 3.43
C PRO A 227 23.29 -22.77 4.69
N ASN A 228 23.88 -23.93 4.52
CA ASN A 228 24.45 -24.71 5.61
C ASN A 228 25.86 -25.18 5.23
N PRO A 229 26.93 -24.69 5.94
CA PRO A 229 26.90 -23.69 7.00
C PRO A 229 26.68 -22.25 6.48
N PRO A 230 26.17 -21.32 7.29
CA PRO A 230 26.18 -19.91 6.98
C PRO A 230 27.60 -19.31 7.16
N PRO A 231 27.95 -18.15 6.53
CA PRO A 231 27.13 -17.39 5.56
C PRO A 231 27.23 -17.95 4.13
N GLY A 232 26.34 -17.52 3.25
CA GLY A 232 26.39 -17.89 1.82
C GLY A 232 25.05 -17.63 1.12
N ASP A 233 25.00 -17.98 -0.15
CA ASP A 233 23.78 -17.88 -0.95
C ASP A 233 22.73 -18.88 -0.50
N LEU A 234 21.46 -18.50 -0.58
CA LEU A 234 20.32 -19.34 -0.30
C LEU A 234 20.25 -20.52 -1.28
N ASN A 235 19.82 -21.66 -0.80
CA ASN A 235 19.51 -22.80 -1.66
C ASN A 235 18.09 -22.68 -2.18
N VAL A 236 17.91 -22.89 -3.48
CA VAL A 236 16.60 -22.88 -4.13
C VAL A 236 16.33 -24.26 -4.71
N THR A 237 15.18 -24.84 -4.37
CA THR A 237 14.66 -26.07 -4.99
C THR A 237 13.45 -25.70 -5.84
N TYR A 238 13.51 -26.01 -7.12
CA TYR A 238 12.46 -25.73 -8.11
C TYR A 238 11.45 -26.88 -8.19
N PRO A 239 10.25 -26.63 -8.79
CA PRO A 239 9.20 -27.64 -8.92
C PRO A 239 9.61 -28.94 -9.64
N ASP A 240 10.59 -28.87 -10.55
CA ASP A 240 11.13 -30.01 -11.29
C ASP A 240 12.20 -30.79 -10.51
N GLY A 241 12.45 -30.43 -9.24
CA GLY A 241 13.50 -31.01 -8.40
C GLY A 241 14.89 -30.44 -8.65
N SER A 242 15.09 -29.60 -9.66
CA SER A 242 16.38 -28.94 -9.87
C SER A 242 16.70 -27.97 -8.73
N THR A 243 17.98 -27.83 -8.42
CA THR A 243 18.46 -26.96 -7.36
C THR A 243 19.32 -25.83 -7.92
N GLY A 244 19.46 -24.77 -7.15
CA GLY A 244 20.30 -23.62 -7.49
C GLY A 244 20.68 -22.81 -6.27
N LYS A 245 21.41 -21.74 -6.50
CA LYS A 245 21.76 -20.72 -5.50
C LYS A 245 21.11 -19.41 -5.86
N ALA A 246 20.67 -18.65 -4.85
CA ALA A 246 20.16 -17.31 -5.04
C ALA A 246 20.73 -16.38 -3.95
N PRO A 247 21.23 -15.20 -4.32
CA PRO A 247 21.72 -14.22 -3.35
C PRO A 247 20.58 -13.58 -2.53
N TYR A 248 19.35 -13.74 -2.98
CA TYR A 248 18.15 -13.14 -2.39
C TYR A 248 16.99 -14.14 -2.24
N ILE A 249 15.98 -13.78 -1.48
CA ILE A 249 14.81 -14.59 -1.14
C ILE A 249 13.77 -14.71 -2.28
N TYR A 250 14.22 -14.71 -3.53
CA TYR A 250 13.34 -14.93 -4.68
C TYR A 250 14.02 -15.79 -5.74
N PRO A 251 13.26 -16.70 -6.37
CA PRO A 251 13.78 -17.59 -7.40
C PRO A 251 13.91 -16.91 -8.75
N ASP A 252 14.48 -17.61 -9.73
CA ASP A 252 14.47 -17.19 -11.13
C ASP A 252 13.08 -17.29 -11.73
N TYR A 253 12.44 -16.13 -11.95
CA TYR A 253 11.08 -16.07 -12.48
C TYR A 253 10.99 -16.55 -13.93
N LYS A 254 12.01 -16.29 -14.75
CA LYS A 254 12.03 -16.76 -16.15
C LYS A 254 12.05 -18.29 -16.21
N LYS A 255 12.85 -18.91 -15.35
CA LYS A 255 12.90 -20.36 -15.23
C LYS A 255 11.54 -20.93 -14.83
N LEU A 256 10.85 -20.30 -13.88
CA LEU A 256 9.51 -20.70 -13.45
C LEU A 256 8.46 -20.58 -14.57
N LEU A 257 8.52 -19.53 -15.38
CA LEU A 257 7.62 -19.36 -16.52
C LEU A 257 7.77 -20.47 -17.56
N LEU A 258 8.94 -21.09 -17.69
CA LEU A 258 9.14 -22.24 -18.57
C LEU A 258 8.55 -23.53 -17.99
N MET A 259 8.25 -23.57 -16.69
CA MET A 259 7.70 -24.73 -15.98
C MET A 259 6.16 -24.66 -15.80
N ARG A 260 5.53 -23.54 -16.21
CA ARG A 260 4.09 -23.31 -16.05
C ARG A 260 3.21 -24.23 -16.92
#